data_3ebf60d634ea7ac241b2619e1b587f28
#
_entry.id   3ebf60d634ea7ac241b2619e1b587f28
#
_cell.length_a   1.000
_cell.length_b   1.000
_cell.length_c   1.000
_cell.angle_alpha   90.00
_cell.angle_beta   90.00
_cell.angle_gamma   90.00
#
_symmetry.space_group_name_H-M   'P 1'
#
loop_
_entity.id
_entity.type
_entity.pdbx_description
1 polymer ?
#
loop_
_entity_poly.entity_id
_entity_poly.type
_entity_poly.pdbx_seq_one_letter_code
_entity_poly.pdbx_strand_id
1 'polypeptide(L)'
;MLTNFETNKVFIAKGLSFVPYSSTAYSLVTSLYNRNVAWSELPYSESPFHIWARDYMPVQVNKDKFVRFNYNPDYLRNYPEYKPYTSMMLSYLGVKVINSDLVVDGGNIISCGDKVIMTDKIFLEIVALGI
;
A
#
# COMPACT_ATOMS: atom_id res chain seq x y z
N MET A 1 2.42 -1.22 15.25
CA MET A 1 2.65 -1.10 13.80
C MET A 1 4.13 -0.82 13.59
N LEU A 2 4.76 -1.45 12.61
CA LEU A 2 6.17 -1.18 12.34
C LEU A 2 6.36 0.20 11.71
N THR A 3 7.40 0.89 12.13
CA THR A 3 7.81 2.18 11.54
C THR A 3 8.61 1.94 10.26
N ASN A 4 8.77 2.97 9.44
CA ASN A 4 9.59 2.88 8.22
C ASN A 4 11.07 2.55 8.53
N PHE A 5 11.54 2.85 9.74
CA PHE A 5 12.90 2.54 10.18
C PHE A 5 13.10 1.07 10.59
N GLU A 6 12.03 0.36 10.85
CA GLU A 6 12.04 -1.07 11.24
C GLU A 6 11.85 -1.99 10.04
N THR A 7 11.60 -1.42 8.85
CA THR A 7 11.41 -2.18 7.62
C THR A 7 12.75 -2.53 6.98
N ASN A 8 12.85 -3.73 6.43
CA ASN A 8 14.06 -4.24 5.82
C ASN A 8 13.93 -4.48 4.31
N LYS A 9 12.77 -4.18 3.74
CA LYS A 9 12.50 -4.36 2.32
C LYS A 9 11.51 -3.31 1.80
N VAL A 10 11.76 -2.81 0.60
CA VAL A 10 10.89 -1.88 -0.10
C VAL A 10 10.13 -2.62 -1.21
N PHE A 11 8.83 -2.43 -1.28
CA PHE A 11 8.02 -2.87 -2.40
C PHE A 11 7.66 -1.69 -3.29
N ILE A 12 7.87 -1.86 -4.58
CA ILE A 12 7.65 -0.82 -5.59
C ILE A 12 6.44 -1.24 -6.44
N ALA A 13 5.50 -0.33 -6.62
CA ALA A 13 4.35 -0.58 -7.47
C ALA A 13 4.78 -0.79 -8.92
N LYS A 14 4.29 -1.85 -9.56
CA LYS A 14 4.59 -2.15 -10.98
C LYS A 14 4.17 -1.02 -11.92
N GLY A 15 3.13 -0.28 -11.58
CA GLY A 15 2.68 0.89 -12.35
C GLY A 15 3.78 1.92 -12.61
N LEU A 16 4.78 2.01 -11.72
CA LEU A 16 5.93 2.90 -11.90
C LEU A 16 6.85 2.49 -13.05
N SER A 17 6.81 1.25 -13.51
CA SER A 17 7.61 0.77 -14.66
C SER A 17 7.06 1.23 -16.01
N PHE A 18 5.85 1.79 -16.03
CA PHE A 18 5.21 2.31 -17.25
C PHE A 18 5.49 3.80 -17.47
N VAL A 19 5.38 4.25 -18.71
CA VAL A 19 5.40 5.68 -19.05
C VAL A 19 4.19 6.37 -18.41
N PRO A 20 4.35 7.56 -17.78
CA PRO A 20 5.55 8.43 -17.81
C PRO A 20 6.55 8.20 -16.66
N TYR A 21 6.35 7.21 -15.78
CA TYR A 21 7.09 7.06 -14.52
C TYR A 21 8.38 6.24 -14.62
N SER A 22 8.64 5.59 -15.75
CA SER A 22 9.75 4.63 -15.91
C SER A 22 11.14 5.20 -15.58
N SER A 23 11.42 6.45 -15.92
CA SER A 23 12.69 7.10 -15.59
C SER A 23 12.86 7.32 -14.09
N THR A 24 11.78 7.70 -13.41
CA THR A 24 11.76 7.89 -11.94
C THR A 24 11.92 6.55 -11.24
N ALA A 25 11.24 5.50 -11.72
CA ALA A 25 11.38 4.15 -11.19
C ALA A 25 12.83 3.65 -11.32
N TYR A 26 13.46 3.86 -12.48
CA TYR A 26 14.87 3.50 -12.69
C TYR A 26 15.80 4.20 -11.69
N SER A 27 15.62 5.51 -11.50
CA SER A 27 16.42 6.29 -10.54
C SER A 27 16.23 5.81 -9.10
N LEU A 28 14.98 5.49 -8.72
CA LEU A 28 14.65 4.93 -7.41
C LEU A 28 15.35 3.58 -7.19
N VAL A 29 15.19 2.64 -8.12
CA VAL A 29 15.78 1.31 -8.04
C VAL A 29 17.32 1.39 -7.96
N THR A 30 17.93 2.24 -8.78
CA THR A 30 19.37 2.48 -8.74
C THR A 30 19.81 2.99 -7.37
N SER A 31 19.04 3.91 -6.77
CA SER A 31 19.33 4.44 -5.45
C SER A 31 19.21 3.39 -4.34
N LEU A 32 18.21 2.51 -4.42
CA LEU A 32 18.04 1.39 -3.48
C LEU A 32 19.20 0.39 -3.60
N TYR A 33 19.55 0.03 -4.83
CA TYR A 33 20.69 -0.86 -5.12
C TYR A 33 22.00 -0.33 -4.53
N ASN A 34 22.33 0.94 -4.82
CA ASN A 34 23.56 1.57 -4.35
C ASN A 34 23.65 1.69 -2.83
N ARG A 35 22.53 1.60 -2.13
CA ARG A 35 22.45 1.64 -0.65
C ARG A 35 22.25 0.27 -0.02
N ASN A 36 22.32 -0.81 -0.79
CA ASN A 36 22.05 -2.18 -0.34
C ASN A 36 20.69 -2.35 0.34
N VAL A 37 19.68 -1.61 -0.11
CA VAL A 37 18.31 -1.75 0.37
C VAL A 37 17.61 -2.83 -0.43
N ALA A 38 17.14 -3.87 0.23
CA ALA A 38 16.37 -4.92 -0.42
C ALA A 38 15.06 -4.35 -1.00
N TRP A 39 14.74 -4.71 -2.23
CA TRP A 39 13.51 -4.28 -2.87
C TRP A 39 12.91 -5.37 -3.76
N SER A 40 11.63 -5.25 -4.05
CA SER A 40 10.95 -6.07 -5.06
C SER A 40 9.84 -5.26 -5.72
N GLU A 41 9.59 -5.55 -6.97
CA GLU A 41 8.40 -5.04 -7.65
C GLU A 41 7.17 -5.83 -7.20
N LEU A 42 6.06 -5.14 -6.95
CA LEU A 42 4.78 -5.81 -6.71
C LEU A 42 4.30 -6.46 -8.01
N PRO A 43 3.85 -7.71 -7.95
CA PRO A 43 3.28 -8.36 -9.12
C PRO A 43 1.98 -7.66 -9.50
N TYR A 44 1.67 -7.69 -10.78
CA TYR A 44 0.41 -7.23 -11.35
C TYR A 44 0.10 -5.75 -11.10
N SER A 45 0.32 -4.99 -12.14
CA SER A 45 -0.45 -3.80 -12.40
C SER A 45 -0.88 -3.89 -13.85
N GLU A 46 -2.13 -3.99 -14.11
CA GLU A 46 -2.70 -3.90 -15.46
C GLU A 46 -2.82 -2.43 -15.89
N SER A 47 -2.51 -1.52 -15.00
CA SER A 47 -2.68 -0.10 -15.20
C SER A 47 -1.49 0.72 -14.68
N PRO A 48 -1.02 1.71 -15.46
CA PRO A 48 -0.02 2.67 -14.99
C PRO A 48 -0.50 3.53 -13.82
N PHE A 49 -1.80 3.48 -13.48
CA PHE A 49 -2.37 4.24 -12.38
C PHE A 49 -2.21 3.56 -11.01
N HIS A 50 -1.81 2.29 -10.96
CA HIS A 50 -1.59 1.56 -9.71
C HIS A 50 -0.21 1.86 -9.11
N ILE A 51 0.13 3.13 -8.95
CA ILE A 51 1.45 3.55 -8.44
C ILE A 51 1.47 3.76 -6.92
N TRP A 52 0.32 3.89 -6.28
CA TRP A 52 0.17 4.23 -4.87
C TRP A 52 0.16 2.98 -3.98
N ALA A 53 1.26 2.18 -4.04
CA ALA A 53 1.36 0.94 -3.29
C ALA A 53 1.06 1.11 -1.78
N ARG A 54 1.44 2.24 -1.20
CA ARG A 54 1.21 2.55 0.21
C ARG A 54 -0.28 2.54 0.56
N ASP A 55 -1.14 2.96 -0.36
CA ASP A 55 -2.56 3.17 -0.09
C ASP A 55 -3.34 1.86 -0.12
N TYR A 56 -2.99 0.93 -0.99
CA TYR A 56 -3.74 -0.31 -1.17
C TYR A 56 -3.09 -1.56 -0.58
N MET A 57 -1.80 -1.51 -0.21
CA MET A 57 -1.13 -2.65 0.38
C MET A 57 -1.45 -2.78 1.89
N PRO A 58 -1.36 -4.00 2.44
CA PRO A 58 -1.65 -4.20 3.85
C PRO A 58 -0.65 -3.47 4.74
N VAL A 59 -1.14 -3.00 5.86
CA VAL A 59 -0.32 -2.34 6.88
C VAL A 59 0.29 -3.40 7.78
N GLN A 60 1.61 -3.41 7.89
CA GLN A 60 2.32 -4.28 8.82
C GLN A 60 2.20 -3.75 10.25
N VAL A 61 1.55 -4.52 11.11
CA VAL A 61 1.31 -4.13 12.50
C VAL A 61 2.30 -4.77 13.48
N ASN A 62 2.90 -5.90 13.08
CA ASN A 62 3.95 -6.60 13.82
C ASN A 62 4.78 -7.43 12.83
N LYS A 63 5.86 -8.04 13.28
CA LYS A 63 6.81 -8.82 12.47
C LYS A 63 6.11 -9.72 11.43
N ASP A 64 5.09 -10.47 11.84
CA ASP A 64 4.39 -11.45 11.01
C ASP A 64 2.89 -11.16 10.87
N LYS A 65 2.44 -9.97 11.27
CA LYS A 65 1.02 -9.59 11.25
C LYS A 65 0.80 -8.40 10.34
N PHE A 66 -0.12 -8.59 9.42
CA PHE A 66 -0.53 -7.59 8.45
C PHE A 66 -2.04 -7.42 8.50
N VAL A 67 -2.52 -6.19 8.41
CA VAL A 67 -3.94 -5.87 8.29
C VAL A 67 -4.20 -5.31 6.91
N ARG A 68 -5.11 -5.93 6.19
CA ARG A 68 -5.62 -5.45 4.91
C ARG A 68 -6.90 -4.69 5.15
N PHE A 69 -6.87 -3.42 4.89
CA PHE A 69 -8.06 -2.57 4.86
C PHE A 69 -8.76 -2.65 3.50
N ASN A 70 -10.01 -2.25 3.46
CA ASN A 70 -10.75 -2.11 2.23
C ASN A 70 -10.31 -0.82 1.54
N TYR A 71 -9.52 -0.96 0.46
CA TYR A 71 -9.11 0.18 -0.35
C TYR A 71 -10.25 0.57 -1.31
N ASN A 72 -10.99 1.59 -0.96
CA ASN A 72 -12.13 2.06 -1.73
C ASN A 72 -12.28 3.58 -1.67
N PRO A 73 -11.29 4.35 -2.15
CA PRO A 73 -11.33 5.79 -2.07
C PRO A 73 -12.45 6.39 -2.93
N ASP A 74 -13.06 7.46 -2.45
CA ASP A 74 -14.19 8.13 -3.10
C ASP A 74 -13.90 8.56 -4.54
N TYR A 75 -12.67 9.01 -4.81
CA TYR A 75 -12.25 9.46 -6.14
C TYR A 75 -12.18 8.32 -7.17
N LEU A 76 -12.14 7.05 -6.74
CA LEU A 76 -12.20 5.89 -7.63
C LEU A 76 -13.59 5.26 -7.73
N ARG A 77 -14.62 5.90 -7.17
CA ARG A 77 -16.00 5.36 -7.21
C ARG A 77 -16.49 5.14 -8.64
N ASN A 78 -16.16 6.05 -9.55
CA ASN A 78 -16.55 5.99 -10.96
C ASN A 78 -15.50 5.31 -11.86
N TYR A 79 -14.40 4.81 -11.27
CA TYR A 79 -13.27 4.22 -12.00
C TYR A 79 -12.80 2.94 -11.31
N PRO A 80 -13.68 1.93 -11.19
CA PRO A 80 -13.35 0.68 -10.48
C PRO A 80 -12.17 -0.07 -11.10
N GLU A 81 -11.94 0.11 -12.40
CA GLU A 81 -10.81 -0.47 -13.13
C GLU A 81 -9.44 0.06 -12.68
N TYR A 82 -9.40 1.16 -11.97
CA TYR A 82 -8.16 1.72 -11.40
C TYR A 82 -7.85 1.18 -10.00
N LYS A 83 -8.75 0.36 -9.42
CA LYS A 83 -8.49 -0.29 -8.14
C LYS A 83 -7.64 -1.53 -8.33
N PRO A 84 -6.48 -1.65 -7.65
CA PRO A 84 -5.62 -2.81 -7.81
C PRO A 84 -6.21 -4.07 -7.18
N TYR A 85 -5.92 -5.22 -7.77
CA TYR A 85 -6.30 -6.53 -7.24
C TYR A 85 -5.37 -6.97 -6.10
N THR A 86 -5.56 -6.41 -4.92
CA THR A 86 -4.68 -6.64 -3.76
C THR A 86 -4.61 -8.09 -3.32
N SER A 87 -5.68 -8.87 -3.50
CA SER A 87 -5.69 -10.30 -3.16
C SER A 87 -4.67 -11.11 -3.95
N MET A 88 -4.50 -10.83 -5.24
CA MET A 88 -3.49 -11.50 -6.07
C MET A 88 -2.08 -11.14 -5.64
N MET A 89 -1.83 -9.86 -5.31
CA MET A 89 -0.53 -9.40 -4.82
C MET A 89 -0.16 -10.07 -3.51
N LEU A 90 -1.12 -10.19 -2.57
CA LEU A 90 -0.91 -10.83 -1.29
C LEU A 90 -0.63 -12.34 -1.42
N SER A 91 -1.35 -13.01 -2.31
CA SER A 91 -1.10 -14.42 -2.61
C SER A 91 0.32 -14.64 -3.14
N TYR A 92 0.78 -13.77 -4.04
CA TYR A 92 2.15 -13.82 -4.56
C TYR A 92 3.21 -13.59 -3.47
N LEU A 93 2.97 -12.66 -2.57
CA LEU A 93 3.89 -12.35 -1.48
C LEU A 93 3.89 -13.40 -0.38
N GLY A 94 2.94 -14.34 -0.38
CA GLY A 94 2.77 -15.35 0.65
C GLY A 94 2.47 -14.78 2.03
N VAL A 95 1.91 -13.57 2.08
CA VAL A 95 1.64 -12.85 3.33
C VAL A 95 0.27 -13.21 3.86
N LYS A 96 0.21 -13.64 5.12
CA LYS A 96 -1.04 -13.85 5.84
C LYS A 96 -1.56 -12.51 6.37
N VAL A 97 -2.79 -12.18 6.03
CA VAL A 97 -3.42 -10.92 6.44
C VAL A 97 -4.67 -11.15 7.28
N ILE A 98 -4.93 -10.23 8.19
CA ILE A 98 -6.22 -10.05 8.85
C ILE A 98 -6.99 -9.05 7.98
N ASN A 99 -8.17 -9.42 7.51
CA ASN A 99 -9.02 -8.51 6.77
C ASN A 99 -9.79 -7.61 7.70
N SER A 100 -9.93 -6.35 7.34
CA SER A 100 -10.76 -5.36 8.01
C SER A 100 -11.74 -4.79 7.00
N ASP A 101 -12.99 -4.60 7.41
CA ASP A 101 -14.03 -3.97 6.59
C ASP A 101 -13.91 -2.45 6.55
N LEU A 102 -13.05 -1.88 7.39
CA LEU A 102 -12.80 -0.44 7.39
C LEU A 102 -12.22 0.00 6.04
N VAL A 103 -12.78 1.07 5.50
CA VAL A 103 -12.27 1.72 4.30
C VAL A 103 -11.14 2.66 4.71
N VAL A 104 -9.94 2.32 4.32
CA VAL A 104 -8.74 3.08 4.70
C VAL A 104 -7.72 3.04 3.58
N ASP A 105 -7.23 4.21 3.22
CA ASP A 105 -6.03 4.34 2.41
C ASP A 105 -4.82 4.20 3.33
N GLY A 106 -3.94 3.25 3.08
CA GLY A 106 -2.77 3.00 3.92
C GLY A 106 -1.85 4.22 4.08
N GLY A 107 -1.88 5.16 3.12
CA GLY A 107 -1.20 6.44 3.21
C GLY A 107 -1.70 7.34 4.34
N ASN A 108 -2.94 7.15 4.79
CA ASN A 108 -3.54 7.88 5.91
C ASN A 108 -3.16 7.32 7.29
N ILE A 109 -2.31 6.29 7.33
CA ILE A 109 -1.87 5.66 8.59
C ILE A 109 -0.37 5.84 8.74
N ILE A 110 0.06 6.50 9.80
CA ILE A 110 1.47 6.70 10.12
C ILE A 110 1.74 6.15 11.52
N SER A 111 2.76 5.30 11.63
CA SER A 111 3.28 4.85 12.93
C SER A 111 4.28 5.86 13.49
N CYS A 112 4.11 6.22 14.74
CA CYS A 112 5.01 7.12 15.47
C CYS A 112 5.24 6.55 16.87
N GLY A 113 6.24 5.68 17.01
CA GLY A 113 6.55 4.99 18.27
C GLY A 113 5.38 4.11 18.73
N ASP A 114 4.87 4.41 19.91
CA ASP A 114 3.72 3.73 20.52
C ASP A 114 2.35 4.25 20.03
N LYS A 115 2.35 5.22 19.11
CA LYS A 115 1.14 5.89 18.63
C LYS A 115 0.93 5.63 17.15
N VAL A 116 -0.32 5.72 16.74
CA VAL A 116 -0.74 5.74 15.34
C VAL A 116 -1.41 7.08 15.08
N ILE A 117 -0.94 7.76 14.05
CA ILE A 117 -1.53 9.00 13.56
C ILE A 117 -2.36 8.64 12.33
N MET A 118 -3.61 9.06 12.32
CA MET A 118 -4.56 8.82 11.24
C MET A 118 -5.33 10.12 10.94
N THR A 119 -5.82 10.25 9.73
CA THR A 119 -6.75 11.34 9.41
C THR A 119 -8.16 11.00 9.94
N ASP A 120 -8.98 12.01 10.18
CA ASP A 120 -10.37 11.88 10.63
C ASP A 120 -11.30 11.27 9.56
N LYS A 121 -10.86 11.18 8.33
CA LYS A 121 -11.59 10.52 7.22
C LYS A 121 -12.09 9.13 7.60
N ILE A 122 -11.32 8.39 8.39
CA ILE A 122 -11.69 7.04 8.82
C ILE A 122 -13.01 7.01 9.61
N PHE A 123 -13.29 8.05 10.42
CA PHE A 123 -14.52 8.15 11.18
C PHE A 123 -15.72 8.49 10.30
N LEU A 124 -15.52 9.27 9.24
CA LEU A 124 -16.58 9.60 8.28
C LEU A 124 -17.02 8.34 7.53
N GLU A 125 -16.10 7.45 7.22
CA GLU A 125 -16.40 6.21 6.52
C GLU A 125 -17.05 5.16 7.42
N ILE A 126 -16.69 5.09 8.71
CA ILE A 126 -17.38 4.26 9.71
C ILE A 126 -18.85 4.67 9.84
N VAL A 127 -19.13 5.95 9.94
CA VAL A 127 -20.51 6.48 10.00
C VAL A 127 -21.30 6.16 8.73
N ALA A 128 -20.65 6.20 7.56
CA ALA A 128 -21.29 5.85 6.29
C ALA A 128 -21.64 4.34 6.19
N LEU A 129 -20.94 3.49 6.93
CA LEU A 129 -21.24 2.05 7.03
C LEU A 129 -22.33 1.71 8.06
N GLY A 130 -22.80 2.69 8.82
CA GLY A 130 -23.86 2.50 9.83
C GLY A 130 -23.42 1.73 11.08
N ILE A 131 -22.12 1.75 11.38
CA ILE A 131 -21.53 1.12 12.57
C ILE A 131 -21.31 2.17 13.66
#